data_f129fb13852d542c2f18f80f188adef9
#
_entry.id   f129fb13852d542c2f18f80f188adef9
#
_cell.length_a   1.000
_cell.length_b   1.000
_cell.length_c   1.000
_cell.angle_alpha   90.00
_cell.angle_beta   90.00
_cell.angle_gamma   90.00
#
_symmetry.space_group_name_H-M   'P 1'
#
loop_
_entity.id
_entity.type
_entity.pdbx_description
1 polymer ?
#
loop_
_entity_poly.entity_id
_entity_poly.type
_entity_poly.pdbx_seq_one_letter_code
_entity_poly.pdbx_strand_id
1 'polypeptide(L)'
;MKKISLFLSVLALWGASSSCGVGSAKCPSKDEVKTSVKELIPQDFTVESISPLKEIAGVCEVVVKVGVQPIVFYTDSKAQYVFAGSLISLKDKKNLTRERQQEFMKVSAEQLKELEKRVNLTLGEGKKYIYYITDPDCPFCKRSEPIIENWAKKNGVQVKVILFPLPIHPQAFGKSVALVCDKKGWEELTKGYQSPNQCEEGIKAVQDNLNFLSNLGVSGTPTFVGMNGKMHSGVPTEEDLNRLIN
;
A
#
# COMPACT_ATOMS: atom_id res chain seq x y z
N MET A 1 21.45 59.07 70.59
CA MET A 1 21.93 57.82 69.95
C MET A 1 20.79 57.28 69.08
N LYS A 2 20.77 57.65 67.80
CA LYS A 2 19.73 57.22 66.86
C LYS A 2 20.23 56.03 66.08
N LYS A 3 19.48 54.89 66.17
CA LYS A 3 19.76 53.67 65.41
C LYS A 3 19.12 53.85 64.01
N ILE A 4 19.94 53.81 63.00
CA ILE A 4 19.53 53.78 61.59
C ILE A 4 19.35 52.32 61.21
N SER A 5 18.12 51.94 60.84
CA SER A 5 17.78 50.62 60.41
C SER A 5 17.84 50.61 58.82
N LEU A 6 18.74 49.82 58.29
CA LEU A 6 18.94 49.68 56.85
C LEU A 6 18.01 48.58 56.35
N PHE A 7 16.99 48.95 55.54
CA PHE A 7 16.15 47.99 54.83
C PHE A 7 16.83 47.55 53.51
N LEU A 8 17.24 46.30 53.44
CA LEU A 8 17.68 45.67 52.19
C LEU A 8 16.46 45.21 51.42
N SER A 9 16.13 45.87 50.33
CA SER A 9 15.11 45.42 49.38
C SER A 9 15.72 44.37 48.43
N VAL A 10 15.33 43.13 48.62
CA VAL A 10 15.68 42.05 47.66
C VAL A 10 14.72 42.12 46.48
N LEU A 11 15.21 42.60 45.34
CA LEU A 11 14.49 42.48 44.05
C LEU A 11 14.59 41.01 43.59
N ALA A 12 13.49 40.27 43.71
CA ALA A 12 13.34 38.97 43.06
C ALA A 12 13.08 39.19 41.53
N LEU A 13 14.12 38.95 40.73
CA LEU A 13 13.95 38.82 39.27
C LEU A 13 13.24 37.50 38.99
N TRP A 14 11.97 37.56 38.70
CA TRP A 14 11.23 36.44 38.09
C TRP A 14 11.69 36.33 36.64
N GLY A 15 12.57 35.36 36.38
CA GLY A 15 12.89 34.92 35.06
C GLY A 15 11.68 34.23 34.44
N ALA A 16 11.00 34.90 33.53
CA ALA A 16 9.99 34.28 32.66
C ALA A 16 10.70 33.32 31.72
N SER A 17 10.78 32.06 32.09
CA SER A 17 11.18 31.00 31.19
C SER A 17 10.08 30.84 30.11
N SER A 18 10.25 31.55 28.98
CA SER A 18 9.45 31.29 27.78
C SER A 18 9.87 29.92 27.28
N SER A 19 9.17 28.87 27.72
CA SER A 19 9.21 27.59 27.04
C SER A 19 8.59 27.81 25.65
N CYS A 20 9.42 27.90 24.62
CA CYS A 20 8.97 27.67 23.25
C CYS A 20 8.43 26.26 23.16
N GLY A 21 7.16 26.08 23.54
CA GLY A 21 6.40 24.91 23.19
C GLY A 21 6.36 24.87 21.68
N VAL A 22 6.98 23.86 21.09
CA VAL A 22 6.75 23.50 19.68
C VAL A 22 5.29 23.11 19.61
N GLY A 23 4.44 24.10 19.33
CA GLY A 23 3.02 23.88 19.12
C GLY A 23 2.87 22.85 18.01
N SER A 24 2.19 21.76 18.28
CA SER A 24 1.80 20.81 17.24
C SER A 24 1.03 21.62 16.19
N ALA A 25 1.58 21.71 14.98
CA ALA A 25 0.90 22.42 13.90
C ALA A 25 -0.50 21.81 13.75
N LYS A 26 -1.53 22.66 13.89
CA LYS A 26 -2.91 22.24 13.66
C LYS A 26 -3.05 22.03 12.16
N CYS A 27 -3.29 20.80 11.74
CA CYS A 27 -3.51 20.49 10.34
C CYS A 27 -4.86 21.04 9.85
N PRO A 28 -5.00 21.29 8.54
CA PRO A 28 -6.26 21.74 7.96
C PRO A 28 -7.37 20.69 8.14
N SER A 29 -8.60 21.11 8.11
CA SER A 29 -9.77 20.23 8.11
C SER A 29 -9.92 19.49 6.78
N LYS A 30 -10.72 18.41 6.77
CA LYS A 30 -11.03 17.66 5.54
C LYS A 30 -11.68 18.54 4.46
N ASP A 31 -12.55 19.47 4.86
CA ASP A 31 -13.24 20.36 3.93
C ASP A 31 -12.30 21.40 3.34
N GLU A 32 -11.37 21.97 4.14
CA GLU A 32 -10.34 22.87 3.65
C GLU A 32 -9.45 22.17 2.62
N VAL A 33 -8.96 20.95 2.94
CA VAL A 33 -8.17 20.15 1.99
C VAL A 33 -8.97 19.86 0.72
N LYS A 34 -10.23 19.40 0.86
CA LYS A 34 -11.08 19.05 -0.29
C LYS A 34 -11.27 20.23 -1.23
N THR A 35 -11.46 21.42 -0.68
CA THR A 35 -11.60 22.66 -1.45
C THR A 35 -10.30 23.04 -2.15
N SER A 36 -9.17 23.01 -1.41
CA SER A 36 -7.87 23.45 -1.92
C SER A 36 -7.29 22.56 -3.03
N VAL A 37 -7.56 21.25 -2.99
CA VAL A 37 -6.97 20.30 -3.98
C VAL A 37 -7.93 19.89 -5.09
N LYS A 38 -9.16 20.41 -5.12
CA LYS A 38 -10.19 20.03 -6.11
C LYS A 38 -9.75 20.25 -7.56
N GLU A 39 -8.98 21.30 -7.83
CA GLU A 39 -8.46 21.59 -9.17
C GLU A 39 -7.30 20.68 -9.56
N LEU A 40 -6.54 20.18 -8.56
CA LEU A 40 -5.42 19.27 -8.77
C LEU A 40 -5.89 17.82 -8.95
N ILE A 41 -7.02 17.47 -8.33
CA ILE A 41 -7.63 16.13 -8.41
C ILE A 41 -9.06 16.31 -8.95
N PRO A 42 -9.22 16.34 -10.28
CA PRO A 42 -10.54 16.61 -10.91
C PRO A 42 -11.54 15.46 -10.75
N GLN A 43 -11.07 14.24 -10.44
CA GLN A 43 -11.92 13.08 -10.15
C GLN A 43 -12.56 13.22 -8.77
N ASP A 44 -13.67 12.53 -8.55
CA ASP A 44 -14.26 12.39 -7.22
C ASP A 44 -13.31 11.67 -6.28
N PHE A 45 -13.08 12.23 -5.11
CA PHE A 45 -12.20 11.66 -4.10
C PHE A 45 -12.76 11.82 -2.68
N THR A 46 -12.29 10.97 -1.78
CA THR A 46 -12.55 11.07 -0.34
C THR A 46 -11.25 11.41 0.41
N VAL A 47 -11.36 12.26 1.43
CA VAL A 47 -10.24 12.55 2.34
C VAL A 47 -10.26 11.53 3.48
N GLU A 48 -9.34 10.57 3.44
CA GLU A 48 -9.28 9.48 4.41
C GLU A 48 -8.63 9.93 5.72
N SER A 49 -7.45 10.54 5.63
CA SER A 49 -6.65 10.93 6.79
C SER A 49 -5.95 12.27 6.58
N ILE A 50 -5.85 13.05 7.65
CA ILE A 50 -4.99 14.23 7.76
C ILE A 50 -4.32 14.15 9.11
N SER A 51 -3.00 14.23 9.17
CA SER A 51 -2.23 14.17 10.40
C SER A 51 -0.94 14.99 10.34
N PRO A 52 -0.49 15.56 11.45
CA PRO A 52 0.83 16.17 11.50
C PRO A 52 1.91 15.15 11.15
N LEU A 53 2.81 15.54 10.27
CA LEU A 53 3.97 14.71 9.92
C LEU A 53 4.97 14.74 11.06
N LYS A 54 5.30 13.58 11.62
CA LYS A 54 6.19 13.48 12.79
C LYS A 54 7.63 13.86 12.45
N GLU A 55 8.03 13.62 11.21
CA GLU A 55 9.39 13.79 10.71
C GLU A 55 9.72 15.24 10.38
N ILE A 56 8.71 16.07 10.07
CA ILE A 56 8.90 17.46 9.64
C ILE A 56 7.85 18.35 10.32
N ALA A 57 8.32 19.21 11.21
CA ALA A 57 7.45 20.15 11.91
C ALA A 57 6.75 21.13 10.94
N GLY A 58 5.46 21.42 11.18
CA GLY A 58 4.68 22.35 10.36
C GLY A 58 4.11 21.76 9.07
N VAL A 59 4.40 20.49 8.77
CA VAL A 59 3.88 19.77 7.61
C VAL A 59 2.80 18.80 8.04
N CYS A 60 1.73 18.72 7.27
CA CYS A 60 0.64 17.77 7.44
C CYS A 60 0.67 16.73 6.30
N GLU A 61 0.57 15.46 6.66
CA GLU A 61 0.33 14.39 5.72
C GLU A 61 -1.15 14.27 5.43
N VAL A 62 -1.50 14.17 4.17
CA VAL A 62 -2.88 13.99 3.69
C VAL A 62 -2.96 12.72 2.86
N VAL A 63 -3.97 11.91 3.17
CA VAL A 63 -4.31 10.73 2.37
C VAL A 63 -5.71 10.93 1.79
N VAL A 64 -5.80 10.91 0.47
CA VAL A 64 -7.08 10.91 -0.25
C VAL A 64 -7.22 9.61 -1.03
N LYS A 65 -8.45 9.21 -1.31
CA LYS A 65 -8.75 8.09 -2.21
C LYS A 65 -9.49 8.55 -3.43
N VAL A 66 -9.00 8.15 -4.60
CA VAL A 66 -9.71 8.20 -5.88
C VAL A 66 -10.09 6.77 -6.25
N GLY A 67 -11.37 6.43 -6.13
CA GLY A 67 -11.80 5.04 -6.18
C GLY A 67 -11.13 4.21 -5.07
N VAL A 68 -10.33 3.21 -5.44
CA VAL A 68 -9.57 2.36 -4.49
C VAL A 68 -8.11 2.79 -4.31
N GLN A 69 -7.64 3.76 -5.10
CA GLN A 69 -6.24 4.20 -5.10
C GLN A 69 -6.01 5.28 -4.03
N PRO A 70 -5.17 5.04 -3.03
CA PRO A 70 -4.73 6.06 -2.10
C PRO A 70 -3.66 6.95 -2.74
N ILE A 71 -3.85 8.26 -2.62
CA ILE A 71 -2.88 9.28 -2.98
C ILE A 71 -2.44 9.95 -1.69
N VAL A 72 -1.14 9.95 -1.44
CA VAL A 72 -0.53 10.64 -0.29
C VAL A 72 0.20 11.87 -0.80
N PHE A 73 -0.08 12.98 -0.16
CA PHE A 73 0.64 14.25 -0.38
C PHE A 73 0.79 15.00 0.95
N TYR A 74 1.56 16.05 0.92
CA TYR A 74 1.88 16.84 2.10
C TYR A 74 1.46 18.28 1.89
N THR A 75 1.05 18.95 2.97
CA THR A 75 0.61 20.36 2.92
C THR A 75 1.05 21.11 4.17
N ASP A 76 1.05 22.43 4.09
CA ASP A 76 1.17 23.29 5.27
C ASP A 76 -0.12 23.30 6.11
N SER A 77 -0.08 23.93 7.27
CA SER A 77 -1.22 23.99 8.20
C SER A 77 -2.47 24.68 7.68
N LYS A 78 -2.37 25.41 6.56
CA LYS A 78 -3.47 26.18 5.94
C LYS A 78 -3.93 25.62 4.60
N ALA A 79 -3.37 24.48 4.16
CA ALA A 79 -3.62 23.89 2.85
C ALA A 79 -3.37 24.86 1.66
N GLN A 80 -2.35 25.72 1.79
CA GLN A 80 -1.97 26.70 0.75
C GLN A 80 -0.95 26.14 -0.24
N TYR A 81 -0.14 25.17 0.21
CA TYR A 81 0.91 24.54 -0.59
C TYR A 81 0.76 23.03 -0.55
N VAL A 82 0.93 22.38 -1.69
CA VAL A 82 0.90 20.93 -1.83
C VAL A 82 2.27 20.45 -2.28
N PHE A 83 2.80 19.47 -1.56
CA PHE A 83 4.02 18.74 -1.92
C PHE A 83 3.60 17.34 -2.37
N ALA A 84 3.64 17.09 -3.67
CA ALA A 84 3.39 15.77 -4.24
C ALA A 84 4.73 15.09 -4.56
N GLY A 85 4.95 13.91 -3.98
CA GLY A 85 6.19 13.18 -4.17
C GLY A 85 6.45 12.16 -3.07
N SER A 86 7.66 11.58 -3.06
CA SER A 86 8.08 10.59 -2.06
C SER A 86 8.85 11.23 -0.93
N LEU A 87 8.39 11.01 0.29
CA LEU A 87 9.16 11.26 1.51
C LEU A 87 9.98 10.01 1.83
N ILE A 88 11.29 10.16 1.82
CA ILE A 88 12.23 9.06 2.05
C ILE A 88 13.03 9.35 3.32
N SER A 89 12.95 8.44 4.30
CA SER A 89 13.84 8.43 5.46
C SER A 89 15.23 7.98 5.01
N LEU A 90 16.19 8.89 5.02
CA LEU A 90 17.59 8.57 4.69
C LEU A 90 18.23 7.69 5.75
N LYS A 91 17.83 7.85 7.00
CA LYS A 91 18.29 7.04 8.14
C LYS A 91 17.87 5.57 7.98
N ASP A 92 16.59 5.34 7.69
CA ASP A 92 16.02 4.00 7.66
C ASP A 92 15.97 3.42 6.23
N LYS A 93 16.31 4.26 5.23
CA LYS A 93 16.24 3.93 3.79
C LYS A 93 14.83 3.48 3.35
N LYS A 94 13.80 4.04 4.00
CA LYS A 94 12.39 3.71 3.78
C LYS A 94 11.66 4.83 3.02
N ASN A 95 10.79 4.45 2.10
CA ASN A 95 9.87 5.38 1.46
C ASN A 95 8.58 5.46 2.27
N LEU A 96 8.49 6.46 3.15
CA LEU A 96 7.37 6.64 4.08
C LEU A 96 6.05 6.90 3.34
N THR A 97 6.09 7.64 2.22
CA THR A 97 4.92 7.85 1.37
C THR A 97 4.34 6.54 0.85
N ARG A 98 5.21 5.65 0.37
CA ARG A 98 4.79 4.32 -0.13
C ARG A 98 4.23 3.43 0.98
N GLU A 99 4.88 3.42 2.14
CA GLU A 99 4.37 2.68 3.31
C GLU A 99 2.97 3.17 3.69
N ARG A 100 2.79 4.51 3.71
CA ARG A 100 1.49 5.10 4.00
C ARG A 100 0.43 4.78 2.96
N GLN A 101 0.77 4.83 1.67
CA GLN A 101 -0.13 4.40 0.61
C GLN A 101 -0.58 2.94 0.81
N GLN A 102 0.36 2.04 1.11
CA GLN A 102 0.06 0.63 1.35
C GLN A 102 -0.88 0.39 2.54
N GLU A 103 -0.80 1.21 3.61
CA GLU A 103 -1.72 1.12 4.75
C GLU A 103 -3.19 1.38 4.36
N PHE A 104 -3.39 2.27 3.38
CA PHE A 104 -4.73 2.63 2.88
C PHE A 104 -5.19 1.78 1.70
N MET A 105 -4.31 0.97 1.11
CA MET A 105 -4.69 0.01 0.08
C MET A 105 -5.40 -1.18 0.74
N LYS A 106 -6.73 -1.17 0.68
CA LYS A 106 -7.57 -2.25 1.18
C LYS A 106 -8.68 -2.55 0.19
N VAL A 107 -8.96 -3.83 0.02
CA VAL A 107 -10.14 -4.33 -0.68
C VAL A 107 -11.27 -4.61 0.30
N SER A 108 -12.51 -4.45 -0.17
CA SER A 108 -13.71 -4.74 0.64
C SER A 108 -13.96 -6.25 0.75
N ALA A 109 -14.88 -6.63 1.64
CA ALA A 109 -15.30 -8.02 1.77
C ALA A 109 -15.94 -8.57 0.48
N GLU A 110 -16.69 -7.73 -0.25
CA GLU A 110 -17.27 -8.06 -1.55
C GLU A 110 -16.18 -8.28 -2.60
N GLN A 111 -15.16 -7.42 -2.62
CA GLN A 111 -14.02 -7.56 -3.53
C GLN A 111 -13.19 -8.82 -3.22
N LEU A 112 -13.06 -9.21 -1.94
CA LEU A 112 -12.43 -10.48 -1.56
C LEU A 112 -13.20 -11.68 -2.10
N LYS A 113 -14.54 -11.66 -2.07
CA LYS A 113 -15.38 -12.71 -2.67
C LYS A 113 -15.20 -12.79 -4.19
N GLU A 114 -15.02 -11.65 -4.82
CA GLU A 114 -14.76 -11.61 -6.27
C GLU A 114 -13.35 -12.09 -6.63
N LEU A 115 -12.34 -11.82 -5.79
CA LEU A 115 -10.99 -12.40 -5.95
C LEU A 115 -11.03 -13.93 -5.83
N GLU A 116 -11.83 -14.47 -4.90
CA GLU A 116 -11.97 -15.92 -4.72
C GLU A 116 -12.43 -16.64 -5.99
N LYS A 117 -13.37 -16.06 -6.71
CA LYS A 117 -13.88 -16.61 -7.99
C LYS A 117 -12.85 -16.62 -9.13
N ARG A 118 -11.74 -15.88 -8.96
CA ARG A 118 -10.72 -15.67 -9.99
C ARG A 118 -9.43 -16.42 -9.74
N VAL A 119 -9.40 -17.25 -8.71
CA VAL A 119 -8.24 -18.08 -8.40
C VAL A 119 -8.02 -19.10 -9.52
N ASN A 120 -6.85 -19.07 -10.14
CA ASN A 120 -6.51 -19.97 -11.25
C ASN A 120 -5.76 -21.21 -10.76
N LEU A 121 -4.90 -21.07 -9.75
CA LEU A 121 -4.16 -22.17 -9.15
C LEU A 121 -3.80 -21.85 -7.69
N THR A 122 -3.36 -22.85 -6.93
CA THR A 122 -3.01 -22.68 -5.52
C THR A 122 -1.66 -23.27 -5.20
N LEU A 123 -1.02 -22.75 -4.14
CA LEU A 123 0.15 -23.34 -3.51
C LEU A 123 -0.18 -23.62 -2.04
N GLY A 124 0.08 -24.85 -1.61
CA GLY A 124 -0.14 -25.28 -0.23
C GLY A 124 -1.61 -25.34 0.18
N GLU A 125 -1.83 -25.64 1.45
CA GLU A 125 -3.15 -25.74 2.08
C GLU A 125 -3.10 -25.00 3.42
N GLY A 126 -4.24 -24.44 3.87
CA GLY A 126 -4.32 -23.75 5.14
C GLY A 126 -5.63 -23.00 5.33
N LYS A 127 -5.95 -22.70 6.60
CA LYS A 127 -7.08 -21.84 6.94
C LYS A 127 -6.79 -20.37 6.70
N LYS A 128 -5.52 -19.97 6.86
CA LYS A 128 -5.04 -18.64 6.48
C LYS A 128 -4.64 -18.66 5.02
N TYR A 129 -4.89 -17.57 4.31
CA TYR A 129 -4.57 -17.46 2.89
C TYR A 129 -4.22 -16.03 2.50
N ILE A 130 -3.50 -15.93 1.39
CA ILE A 130 -3.30 -14.69 0.65
C ILE A 130 -3.61 -14.91 -0.82
N TYR A 131 -4.02 -13.85 -1.53
CA TYR A 131 -4.03 -13.86 -2.98
C TYR A 131 -2.70 -13.32 -3.50
N TYR A 132 -2.16 -14.00 -4.49
CA TYR A 132 -0.95 -13.62 -5.21
C TYR A 132 -1.32 -13.34 -6.67
N ILE A 133 -1.30 -12.07 -7.04
CA ILE A 133 -1.58 -11.57 -8.39
C ILE A 133 -0.25 -11.50 -9.10
N THR A 134 -0.10 -12.31 -10.15
CA THR A 134 1.18 -12.57 -10.80
C THR A 134 1.10 -12.60 -12.32
N ASP A 135 2.24 -12.38 -12.93
CA ASP A 135 2.47 -12.47 -14.36
C ASP A 135 3.59 -13.51 -14.60
N PRO A 136 3.38 -14.52 -15.45
CA PRO A 136 4.35 -15.58 -15.71
C PRO A 136 5.74 -15.11 -16.18
N ASP A 137 5.80 -13.95 -16.83
CA ASP A 137 7.05 -13.41 -17.41
C ASP A 137 7.63 -12.25 -16.61
N CYS A 138 6.98 -11.84 -15.50
CA CYS A 138 7.44 -10.73 -14.69
C CYS A 138 8.67 -11.12 -13.84
N PRO A 139 9.83 -10.43 -14.00
CA PRO A 139 11.05 -10.76 -13.26
C PRO A 139 10.93 -10.51 -11.75
N PHE A 140 10.07 -9.58 -11.33
CA PHE A 140 9.77 -9.32 -9.93
C PHE A 140 8.91 -10.43 -9.31
N CYS A 141 7.99 -11.02 -10.09
CA CYS A 141 7.22 -12.20 -9.70
C CYS A 141 8.16 -13.39 -9.48
N LYS A 142 9.05 -13.65 -10.41
CA LYS A 142 10.06 -14.72 -10.28
C LYS A 142 10.92 -14.58 -9.03
N ARG A 143 11.30 -13.36 -8.66
CA ARG A 143 12.03 -13.11 -7.40
C ARG A 143 11.19 -13.34 -6.16
N SER A 144 9.88 -13.14 -6.25
CA SER A 144 8.95 -13.34 -5.13
C SER A 144 8.60 -14.81 -4.88
N GLU A 145 8.62 -15.64 -5.92
CA GLU A 145 8.22 -17.06 -5.85
C GLU A 145 8.90 -17.85 -4.72
N PRO A 146 10.24 -17.86 -4.59
CA PRO A 146 10.91 -18.60 -3.52
C PRO A 146 10.62 -18.01 -2.12
N ILE A 147 10.42 -16.70 -2.02
CA ILE A 147 10.07 -16.05 -0.74
C ILE A 147 8.69 -16.52 -0.29
N ILE A 148 7.72 -16.49 -1.22
CA ILE A 148 6.32 -16.87 -0.96
C ILE A 148 6.25 -18.36 -0.58
N GLU A 149 6.91 -19.23 -1.35
CA GLU A 149 6.87 -20.67 -1.14
C GLU A 149 7.43 -21.05 0.25
N ASN A 150 8.62 -20.54 0.60
CA ASN A 150 9.23 -20.78 1.90
C ASN A 150 8.37 -20.24 3.05
N TRP A 151 7.85 -19.02 2.90
CA TRP A 151 7.01 -18.39 3.91
C TRP A 151 5.67 -19.12 4.08
N ALA A 152 5.01 -19.48 3.00
CA ALA A 152 3.72 -20.19 3.02
C ALA A 152 3.85 -21.55 3.71
N LYS A 153 4.89 -22.32 3.36
CA LYS A 153 5.21 -23.61 3.99
C LYS A 153 5.50 -23.46 5.48
N LYS A 154 6.32 -22.49 5.87
CA LYS A 154 6.70 -22.21 7.27
C LYS A 154 5.49 -21.84 8.13
N ASN A 155 4.52 -21.13 7.58
CA ASN A 155 3.39 -20.56 8.31
C ASN A 155 2.06 -21.31 8.12
N GLY A 156 2.02 -22.38 7.32
CA GLY A 156 0.80 -23.13 7.01
C GLY A 156 -0.26 -22.26 6.31
N VAL A 157 0.17 -21.42 5.36
CA VAL A 157 -0.67 -20.48 4.63
C VAL A 157 -0.89 -20.95 3.22
N GLN A 158 -2.14 -20.91 2.74
CA GLN A 158 -2.47 -21.17 1.34
C GLN A 158 -2.22 -19.90 0.51
N VAL A 159 -1.56 -20.06 -0.64
CA VAL A 159 -1.41 -18.98 -1.63
C VAL A 159 -2.37 -19.25 -2.79
N LYS A 160 -3.31 -18.34 -3.01
CA LYS A 160 -4.30 -18.36 -4.07
C LYS A 160 -3.83 -17.47 -5.21
N VAL A 161 -3.46 -18.06 -6.32
CA VAL A 161 -2.81 -17.37 -7.43
C VAL A 161 -3.83 -16.91 -8.47
N ILE A 162 -3.73 -15.64 -8.84
CA ILE A 162 -4.53 -15.02 -9.89
C ILE A 162 -3.59 -14.50 -10.98
N LEU A 163 -3.79 -14.98 -12.20
CA LEU A 163 -2.97 -14.62 -13.34
C LEU A 163 -3.39 -13.25 -13.88
N PHE A 164 -2.41 -12.35 -13.97
CA PHE A 164 -2.56 -10.97 -14.42
C PHE A 164 -1.43 -10.59 -15.37
N PRO A 165 -1.44 -11.10 -16.61
CA PRO A 165 -0.38 -10.84 -17.59
C PRO A 165 -0.36 -9.36 -17.98
N LEU A 166 0.82 -8.73 -17.88
CA LEU A 166 1.00 -7.32 -18.22
C LEU A 166 1.26 -7.14 -19.72
N PRO A 167 0.77 -6.07 -20.35
CA PRO A 167 0.98 -5.82 -21.79
C PRO A 167 2.45 -5.70 -22.21
N ILE A 168 3.33 -5.33 -21.26
CA ILE A 168 4.79 -5.23 -21.48
C ILE A 168 5.48 -6.60 -21.64
N HIS A 169 4.78 -7.69 -21.33
CA HIS A 169 5.27 -9.06 -21.45
C HIS A 169 4.47 -9.80 -22.55
N PRO A 170 4.90 -9.76 -23.80
CA PRO A 170 4.09 -10.21 -24.95
C PRO A 170 3.63 -11.68 -24.88
N GLN A 171 4.39 -12.55 -24.22
CA GLN A 171 4.06 -13.98 -24.11
C GLN A 171 3.23 -14.32 -22.86
N ALA A 172 3.13 -13.41 -21.90
CA ALA A 172 2.52 -13.68 -20.60
C ALA A 172 1.03 -14.05 -20.70
N PHE A 173 0.29 -13.40 -21.61
CA PHE A 173 -1.12 -13.73 -21.84
C PHE A 173 -1.30 -15.18 -22.30
N GLY A 174 -0.61 -15.60 -23.35
CA GLY A 174 -0.68 -16.97 -23.88
C GLY A 174 -0.24 -18.02 -22.85
N LYS A 175 0.82 -17.74 -22.06
CA LYS A 175 1.25 -18.62 -20.97
C LYS A 175 0.21 -18.72 -19.86
N SER A 176 -0.43 -17.60 -19.50
CA SER A 176 -1.51 -17.58 -18.52
C SER A 176 -2.71 -18.42 -18.96
N VAL A 177 -3.12 -18.26 -20.23
CA VAL A 177 -4.19 -19.06 -20.83
C VAL A 177 -3.84 -20.55 -20.83
N ALA A 178 -2.62 -20.90 -21.26
CA ALA A 178 -2.15 -22.30 -21.28
C ALA A 178 -2.16 -22.93 -19.88
N LEU A 179 -1.73 -22.21 -18.85
CA LEU A 179 -1.79 -22.69 -17.46
C LEU A 179 -3.22 -23.04 -17.04
N VAL A 180 -4.20 -22.20 -17.39
CA VAL A 180 -5.62 -22.44 -17.07
C VAL A 180 -6.16 -23.62 -17.88
N CYS A 181 -5.96 -23.63 -19.20
CA CYS A 181 -6.48 -24.64 -20.11
C CYS A 181 -5.96 -26.05 -19.80
N ASP A 182 -4.68 -26.15 -19.47
CA ASP A 182 -4.00 -27.41 -19.15
C ASP A 182 -4.04 -27.76 -17.66
N LYS A 183 -4.80 -26.97 -16.86
CA LYS A 183 -4.97 -27.15 -15.40
C LYS A 183 -3.66 -27.32 -14.66
N LYS A 184 -2.68 -26.46 -14.98
CA LYS A 184 -1.33 -26.49 -14.41
C LYS A 184 -1.29 -25.81 -13.05
N GLY A 185 -0.34 -26.25 -12.22
CA GLY A 185 -0.17 -25.79 -10.86
C GLY A 185 0.98 -24.79 -10.67
N TRP A 186 1.35 -24.61 -9.40
CA TRP A 186 2.41 -23.72 -8.97
C TRP A 186 3.77 -24.08 -9.60
N GLU A 187 4.08 -25.37 -9.64
CA GLU A 187 5.37 -25.85 -10.16
C GLU A 187 5.56 -25.48 -11.64
N GLU A 188 4.52 -25.64 -12.44
CA GLU A 188 4.56 -25.30 -13.87
C GLU A 188 4.61 -23.79 -14.08
N LEU A 189 3.89 -23.00 -13.27
CA LEU A 189 3.98 -21.54 -13.30
C LEU A 189 5.42 -21.09 -13.05
N THR A 190 6.06 -21.58 -11.98
CA THR A 190 7.42 -21.19 -11.60
C THR A 190 8.48 -21.63 -12.59
N LYS A 191 8.26 -22.76 -13.28
CA LYS A 191 9.12 -23.27 -14.36
C LYS A 191 8.89 -22.58 -15.72
N GLY A 192 7.93 -21.64 -15.82
CA GLY A 192 7.65 -20.91 -17.04
C GLY A 192 6.92 -21.75 -18.07
N TYR A 193 5.93 -22.54 -17.65
CA TYR A 193 5.10 -23.37 -18.52
C TYR A 193 4.51 -22.61 -19.71
N GLN A 194 4.51 -23.27 -20.85
CA GLN A 194 3.85 -22.79 -22.05
C GLN A 194 3.35 -23.97 -22.88
N SER A 195 2.24 -23.80 -23.54
CA SER A 195 1.69 -24.74 -24.53
C SER A 195 0.91 -23.97 -25.62
N PRO A 196 0.61 -24.64 -26.76
CA PRO A 196 -0.23 -24.02 -27.79
C PRO A 196 -1.73 -24.02 -27.41
N ASN A 197 -2.11 -24.62 -26.29
CA ASN A 197 -3.51 -24.72 -25.88
C ASN A 197 -4.05 -23.36 -25.43
N GLN A 198 -4.98 -22.82 -26.21
CA GLN A 198 -5.62 -21.51 -25.99
C GLN A 198 -7.15 -21.69 -26.00
N CYS A 199 -7.64 -22.46 -25.06
CA CYS A 199 -9.08 -22.74 -24.94
C CYS A 199 -9.88 -21.48 -24.59
N GLU A 200 -11.13 -21.43 -25.00
CA GLU A 200 -12.04 -20.30 -24.78
C GLU A 200 -12.23 -19.98 -23.29
N GLU A 201 -12.37 -21.01 -22.47
CA GLU A 201 -12.48 -20.87 -21.00
C GLU A 201 -11.26 -20.18 -20.40
N GLY A 202 -10.04 -20.58 -20.80
CA GLY A 202 -8.80 -19.98 -20.33
C GLY A 202 -8.65 -18.53 -20.76
N ILE A 203 -8.96 -18.23 -22.03
CA ILE A 203 -8.95 -16.85 -22.56
C ILE A 203 -9.90 -15.97 -21.75
N LYS A 204 -11.13 -16.45 -21.54
CA LYS A 204 -12.14 -15.71 -20.76
C LYS A 204 -11.69 -15.48 -19.33
N ALA A 205 -11.19 -16.50 -18.64
CA ALA A 205 -10.75 -16.40 -17.25
C ALA A 205 -9.63 -15.34 -17.09
N VAL A 206 -8.62 -15.36 -17.96
CA VAL A 206 -7.51 -14.39 -17.91
C VAL A 206 -8.01 -12.98 -18.25
N GLN A 207 -8.91 -12.83 -19.24
CA GLN A 207 -9.48 -11.54 -19.60
C GLN A 207 -10.35 -10.96 -18.47
N ASP A 208 -11.16 -11.78 -17.82
CA ASP A 208 -11.99 -11.39 -16.66
C ASP A 208 -11.10 -10.96 -15.46
N ASN A 209 -9.96 -11.63 -15.27
CA ASN A 209 -8.97 -11.20 -14.27
C ASN A 209 -8.39 -9.83 -14.58
N LEU A 210 -7.96 -9.61 -15.83
CA LEU A 210 -7.41 -8.33 -16.27
C LEU A 210 -8.40 -7.19 -16.04
N ASN A 211 -9.65 -7.37 -16.45
CA ASN A 211 -10.70 -6.37 -16.29
C ASN A 211 -10.98 -6.07 -14.81
N PHE A 212 -11.18 -7.10 -14.01
CA PHE A 212 -11.50 -6.93 -12.59
C PHE A 212 -10.34 -6.29 -11.82
N LEU A 213 -9.13 -6.81 -11.98
CA LEU A 213 -7.97 -6.35 -11.21
C LEU A 213 -7.56 -4.92 -11.60
N SER A 214 -7.67 -4.55 -12.88
CA SER A 214 -7.46 -3.17 -13.32
C SER A 214 -8.47 -2.21 -12.68
N ASN A 215 -9.75 -2.60 -12.63
CA ASN A 215 -10.79 -1.81 -11.95
C ASN A 215 -10.58 -1.78 -10.43
N LEU A 216 -9.98 -2.81 -9.85
CA LEU A 216 -9.57 -2.84 -8.44
C LEU A 216 -8.35 -1.94 -8.18
N GLY A 217 -7.73 -1.40 -9.23
CA GLY A 217 -6.56 -0.53 -9.13
C GLY A 217 -5.22 -1.27 -9.06
N VAL A 218 -5.20 -2.55 -9.40
CA VAL A 218 -3.93 -3.28 -9.59
C VAL A 218 -3.30 -2.80 -10.89
N SER A 219 -2.13 -2.17 -10.78
CA SER A 219 -1.39 -1.60 -11.92
C SER A 219 -0.08 -2.33 -12.24
N GLY A 220 0.23 -3.38 -11.48
CA GLY A 220 1.49 -4.12 -11.66
C GLY A 220 1.56 -5.39 -10.84
N THR A 221 2.58 -6.18 -11.15
CA THR A 221 2.87 -7.45 -10.49
C THR A 221 4.30 -7.48 -9.94
N PRO A 222 4.58 -8.20 -8.86
CA PRO A 222 3.64 -8.93 -8.04
C PRO A 222 2.76 -8.01 -7.18
N THR A 223 1.50 -8.38 -6.96
CA THR A 223 0.62 -7.74 -5.98
C THR A 223 0.00 -8.83 -5.10
N PHE A 224 -0.13 -8.54 -3.82
CA PHE A 224 -0.66 -9.46 -2.82
C PHE A 224 -1.87 -8.85 -2.14
N VAL A 225 -2.87 -9.69 -1.84
CA VAL A 225 -4.03 -9.29 -1.05
C VAL A 225 -4.21 -10.30 0.08
N GLY A 226 -4.26 -9.81 1.30
CA GLY A 226 -4.48 -10.62 2.48
C GLY A 226 -5.94 -10.97 2.70
N MET A 227 -6.22 -12.03 3.46
CA MET A 227 -7.56 -12.36 3.93
C MET A 227 -8.22 -11.24 4.75
N ASN A 228 -7.42 -10.31 5.29
CA ASN A 228 -7.85 -9.11 6.00
C ASN A 228 -8.13 -7.90 5.07
N GLY A 229 -8.03 -8.10 3.77
CA GLY A 229 -8.21 -7.06 2.75
C GLY A 229 -7.02 -6.14 2.52
N LYS A 230 -5.97 -6.19 3.36
CA LYS A 230 -4.76 -5.38 3.15
C LYS A 230 -4.04 -5.81 1.87
N MET A 231 -3.39 -4.85 1.21
CA MET A 231 -2.64 -5.09 -0.01
C MET A 231 -1.15 -4.76 0.16
N HIS A 232 -0.32 -5.43 -0.65
CA HIS A 232 1.09 -5.12 -0.82
C HIS A 232 1.46 -5.25 -2.30
N SER A 233 2.25 -4.30 -2.83
CA SER A 233 2.73 -4.34 -4.21
C SER A 233 4.26 -4.33 -4.26
N GLY A 234 4.81 -5.16 -5.11
CA GLY A 234 6.25 -5.38 -5.26
C GLY A 234 6.74 -6.63 -4.55
N VAL A 235 8.05 -6.92 -4.66
CA VAL A 235 8.68 -8.08 -4.02
C VAL A 235 8.54 -7.96 -2.50
N PRO A 236 7.90 -8.93 -1.82
CA PRO A 236 7.58 -8.82 -0.40
C PRO A 236 8.76 -9.23 0.49
N THR A 237 8.78 -8.68 1.69
CA THR A 237 9.51 -9.24 2.83
C THR A 237 8.61 -10.21 3.60
N GLU A 238 9.18 -11.03 4.52
CA GLU A 238 8.37 -11.85 5.42
C GLU A 238 7.44 -11.00 6.29
N GLU A 239 7.87 -9.80 6.70
CA GLU A 239 7.05 -8.86 7.47
C GLU A 239 5.84 -8.38 6.68
N ASP A 240 6.02 -8.04 5.39
CA ASP A 240 4.92 -7.67 4.50
C ASP A 240 3.88 -8.79 4.40
N LEU A 241 4.32 -10.02 4.20
CA LEU A 241 3.43 -11.19 4.11
C LEU A 241 2.71 -11.47 5.43
N ASN A 242 3.40 -11.35 6.58
CA ASN A 242 2.80 -11.53 7.91
C ASN A 242 1.69 -10.50 8.17
N ARG A 243 1.84 -9.26 7.69
CA ARG A 243 0.84 -8.20 7.81
C ARG A 243 -0.45 -8.50 7.04
N LEU A 244 -0.41 -9.35 6.01
CA LEU A 244 -1.56 -9.74 5.20
C LEU A 244 -2.46 -10.80 5.87
N ILE A 245 -1.96 -11.50 6.87
CA ILE A 245 -2.68 -12.59 7.56
C ILE A 245 -3.00 -12.31 9.04
N ASN A 246 -2.63 -11.09 9.51
CA ASN A 246 -2.84 -10.65 10.91
C ASN A 246 -3.69 -9.39 11.01
#